data_c359510ce79e09921e43ab5ed2cf8e8b
#
_entry.id   c359510ce79e09921e43ab5ed2cf8e8b
#
_cell.length_a   1.000
_cell.length_b   1.000
_cell.length_c   1.000
_cell.angle_alpha   90.00
_cell.angle_beta   90.00
_cell.angle_gamma   90.00
#
_symmetry.space_group_name_H-M   'P 1'
#
loop_
_entity.id
_entity.type
_entity.pdbx_description
1 polymer ?
#
loop_
_entity_poly.entity_id
_entity_poly.type
_entity_poly.pdbx_seq_one_letter_code
_entity_poly.pdbx_strand_id
1 'polypeptide(L)'
;MPVILSATECTVYSSISCSAQTILDKKLIETLEYRLPMMLNNYFTSDGVQIQVTAKFNATANTITIDQNSWDIFGFKNNDPIYVYSSYRNDGYKKIDSFLTNIAYVNTAYSVIDESFPTNLGRVITFALVYFPIDVKMVCAEMIAYDYDIRPKRSAGIKSRSLGPLSESYDTSGFNFGYPQEILDKLERYRLVRLN
;
A
#
# COMPACT_ATOMS: atom_id res chain seq x y z
N MET A 1 1.94 7.28 8.36
CA MET A 1 1.87 7.93 7.03
C MET A 1 1.82 6.81 5.99
N PRO A 2 0.88 6.82 5.05
CA PRO A 2 0.76 5.76 4.04
C PRO A 2 2.03 5.55 3.22
N VAL A 3 2.23 4.34 2.71
CA VAL A 3 3.45 3.94 1.98
C VAL A 3 3.40 4.35 0.51
N ILE A 4 2.25 4.21 -0.14
CA ILE A 4 2.10 4.48 -1.59
C ILE A 4 2.31 5.96 -1.89
N LEU A 5 1.52 6.83 -1.24
CA LEU A 5 1.60 8.27 -1.37
C LEU A 5 1.05 8.96 -0.12
N SER A 6 1.52 10.17 0.14
CA SER A 6 0.94 11.02 1.18
C SER A 6 -0.36 11.66 0.71
N ALA A 7 -1.19 12.11 1.65
CA ALA A 7 -2.41 12.85 1.31
C ALA A 7 -2.12 14.14 0.52
N THR A 8 -0.98 14.77 0.77
CA THR A 8 -0.52 15.95 0.01
C THR A 8 -0.14 15.58 -1.43
N GLU A 9 0.63 14.49 -1.64
CA GLU A 9 0.93 13.99 -2.98
C GLU A 9 -0.36 13.64 -3.74
N CYS A 10 -1.35 13.05 -3.07
CA CYS A 10 -2.62 12.74 -3.68
C CYS A 10 -3.33 14.00 -4.23
N THR A 11 -3.33 15.10 -3.48
CA THR A 11 -3.92 16.37 -3.95
C THR A 11 -3.13 17.04 -5.06
N VAL A 12 -1.82 16.79 -5.14
CA VAL A 12 -0.96 17.31 -6.21
C VAL A 12 -1.10 16.52 -7.50
N TYR A 13 -1.15 15.19 -7.42
CA TYR A 13 -1.20 14.33 -8.61
C TYR A 13 -2.61 14.17 -9.19
N SER A 14 -3.65 14.40 -8.41
CA SER A 14 -5.03 14.40 -8.88
C SER A 14 -5.62 15.80 -8.77
N SER A 15 -6.47 16.17 -9.73
CA SER A 15 -7.23 17.41 -9.67
C SER A 15 -8.40 17.32 -8.70
N ILE A 16 -8.18 16.65 -7.56
CA ILE A 16 -9.24 16.42 -6.57
C ILE A 16 -9.57 17.69 -5.79
N SER A 17 -10.82 17.99 -5.62
CA SER A 17 -11.30 19.21 -4.94
C SER A 17 -11.42 19.06 -3.43
N CYS A 18 -10.79 18.06 -2.83
CA CYS A 18 -10.84 17.84 -1.39
C CYS A 18 -9.51 18.15 -0.69
N SER A 19 -9.60 18.42 0.61
CA SER A 19 -8.41 18.63 1.43
C SER A 19 -7.66 17.32 1.72
N ALA A 20 -6.36 17.42 1.97
CA ALA A 20 -5.55 16.29 2.43
C ALA A 20 -6.13 15.64 3.70
N GLN A 21 -6.71 16.45 4.61
CA GLN A 21 -7.36 15.95 5.83
C GLN A 21 -8.56 15.06 5.51
N THR A 22 -9.40 15.44 4.53
CA THR A 22 -10.55 14.63 4.12
C THR A 22 -10.13 13.27 3.56
N ILE A 23 -9.02 13.22 2.82
CA ILE A 23 -8.46 11.97 2.29
C ILE A 23 -8.03 11.05 3.43
N LEU A 24 -7.40 11.60 4.47
CA LEU A 24 -6.99 10.86 5.67
C LEU A 24 -8.20 10.36 6.46
N ASP A 25 -9.16 11.22 6.73
CA ASP A 25 -10.36 10.90 7.52
C ASP A 25 -11.17 9.75 6.88
N LYS A 26 -11.21 9.69 5.55
CA LYS A 26 -11.91 8.62 4.81
C LYS A 26 -11.06 7.37 4.61
N LYS A 27 -9.81 7.36 5.06
CA LYS A 27 -8.87 6.23 4.91
C LYS A 27 -8.76 5.72 3.47
N LEU A 28 -8.83 6.63 2.49
CA LEU A 28 -8.86 6.25 1.07
C LEU A 28 -7.52 5.65 0.63
N ILE A 29 -6.41 6.19 1.14
CA ILE A 29 -5.08 5.72 0.78
C ILE A 29 -4.82 4.34 1.37
N GLU A 30 -5.13 4.11 2.65
CA GLU A 30 -4.95 2.82 3.31
C GLU A 30 -5.79 1.72 2.65
N THR A 31 -7.00 2.08 2.21
CA THR A 31 -7.86 1.15 1.47
C THR A 31 -7.22 0.76 0.13
N LEU A 32 -6.61 1.72 -0.56
CA LEU A 32 -5.95 1.47 -1.83
C LEU A 32 -4.65 0.69 -1.65
N GLU A 33 -3.86 0.97 -0.60
CA GLU A 33 -2.66 0.21 -0.25
C GLU A 33 -2.94 -1.28 -0.07
N TYR A 34 -4.07 -1.61 0.52
CA TYR A 34 -4.50 -3.00 0.67
C TYR A 34 -4.94 -3.63 -0.67
N ARG A 35 -5.62 -2.88 -1.52
CA ARG A 35 -6.18 -3.39 -2.78
C ARG A 35 -5.16 -3.51 -3.91
N LEU A 36 -4.25 -2.55 -4.01
CA LEU A 36 -3.32 -2.46 -5.14
C LEU A 36 -2.48 -3.73 -5.36
N PRO A 37 -1.86 -4.31 -4.33
CA PRO A 37 -1.11 -5.57 -4.49
C PRO A 37 -1.99 -6.74 -4.94
N MET A 38 -3.24 -6.79 -4.48
CA MET A 38 -4.18 -7.83 -4.87
C MET A 38 -4.60 -7.70 -6.35
N MET A 39 -4.76 -6.47 -6.84
CA MET A 39 -5.13 -6.18 -8.22
C MET A 39 -3.99 -6.49 -9.20
N LEU A 40 -2.76 -6.17 -8.81
CA LEU A 40 -1.59 -6.27 -9.67
C LEU A 40 -0.75 -7.53 -9.41
N ASN A 41 -1.03 -8.26 -8.34
CA ASN A 41 -0.16 -9.33 -7.85
C ASN A 41 1.29 -8.86 -7.66
N ASN A 42 1.49 -7.60 -7.28
CA ASN A 42 2.79 -6.95 -7.18
C ASN A 42 2.85 -6.13 -5.89
N TYR A 43 3.85 -6.40 -5.07
CA TYR A 43 4.09 -5.69 -3.80
C TYR A 43 5.08 -4.53 -3.96
N PHE A 44 5.57 -4.29 -5.18
CA PHE A 44 6.53 -3.23 -5.50
C PHE A 44 7.82 -3.30 -4.67
N THR A 45 8.25 -4.49 -4.35
CA THR A 45 9.48 -4.71 -3.58
C THR A 45 10.71 -4.68 -4.48
N SER A 46 11.81 -4.14 -3.93
CA SER A 46 13.10 -4.07 -4.61
C SER A 46 13.89 -5.36 -4.38
N ASP A 47 14.36 -5.99 -5.45
CA ASP A 47 15.27 -7.14 -5.37
C ASP A 47 16.67 -6.73 -4.88
N GLY A 48 17.01 -5.44 -4.96
CA GLY A 48 18.34 -4.93 -4.61
C GLY A 48 18.51 -4.63 -3.11
N VAL A 49 17.42 -4.39 -2.37
CA VAL A 49 17.46 -4.10 -0.92
C VAL A 49 16.46 -5.01 -0.22
N GLN A 50 16.95 -6.17 0.15
CA GLN A 50 16.19 -7.14 0.93
C GLN A 50 17.10 -7.93 1.86
N ILE A 51 16.54 -8.38 2.98
CA ILE A 51 17.25 -9.27 3.91
C ILE A 51 16.35 -10.45 4.31
N GLN A 52 16.98 -11.55 4.59
CA GLN A 52 16.35 -12.75 5.11
C GLN A 52 17.00 -13.09 6.45
N VAL A 53 16.29 -12.88 7.54
CA VAL A 53 16.83 -12.98 8.89
C VAL A 53 15.77 -13.49 9.87
N THR A 54 16.23 -13.98 11.01
CA THR A 54 15.35 -14.20 12.16
C THR A 54 15.04 -12.85 12.82
N ALA A 55 13.80 -12.61 13.16
CA ALA A 55 13.40 -11.35 13.77
C ALA A 55 12.41 -11.53 14.92
N LYS A 56 12.38 -10.53 15.80
CA LYS A 56 11.37 -10.35 16.87
C LYS A 56 10.56 -9.11 16.57
N PHE A 57 9.25 -9.20 16.75
CA PHE A 57 8.34 -8.06 16.74
C PHE A 57 7.87 -7.80 18.16
N ASN A 58 7.90 -6.55 18.58
CA ASN A 58 7.43 -6.11 19.90
C ASN A 58 6.31 -5.08 19.72
N ALA A 59 5.09 -5.46 20.07
CA ALA A 59 3.90 -4.62 19.93
C ALA A 59 3.94 -3.40 20.87
N THR A 60 4.43 -3.56 22.09
CA THR A 60 4.48 -2.47 23.07
C THR A 60 5.42 -1.35 22.66
N ALA A 61 6.60 -1.71 22.15
CA ALA A 61 7.59 -0.74 21.67
C ALA A 61 7.43 -0.38 20.20
N ASN A 62 6.55 -1.08 19.48
CA ASN A 62 6.35 -1.01 18.02
C ASN A 62 7.67 -1.15 17.25
N THR A 63 8.45 -2.20 17.57
CA THR A 63 9.78 -2.42 17.01
C THR A 63 9.94 -3.78 16.36
N ILE A 64 10.89 -3.83 15.42
CA ILE A 64 11.39 -5.06 14.80
C ILE A 64 12.87 -5.18 15.13
N THR A 65 13.25 -6.27 15.79
CA THR A 65 14.66 -6.57 16.12
C THR A 65 15.13 -7.74 15.27
N ILE A 66 16.17 -7.53 14.48
CA ILE A 66 16.83 -8.61 13.70
C ILE A 66 17.98 -9.21 14.48
N ASP A 67 18.26 -10.49 14.24
CA ASP A 67 19.30 -11.25 14.96
C ASP A 67 20.71 -11.00 14.41
N GLN A 68 20.84 -10.29 13.31
CA GLN A 68 22.09 -10.00 12.63
C GLN A 68 22.30 -8.50 12.51
N ASN A 69 23.52 -8.08 12.43
CA ASN A 69 24.06 -6.78 12.03
C ASN A 69 23.10 -5.56 12.22
N SER A 70 23.38 -4.50 11.50
CA SER A 70 22.56 -3.28 11.49
C SER A 70 21.75 -3.20 10.19
N TRP A 71 20.57 -2.57 10.25
CA TRP A 71 19.67 -2.35 9.11
C TRP A 71 20.33 -1.58 7.96
N ASP A 72 21.22 -0.64 8.28
CA ASP A 72 21.93 0.17 7.29
C ASP A 72 22.91 -0.61 6.42
N ILE A 73 23.53 -1.66 6.96
CA ILE A 73 24.43 -2.55 6.20
C ILE A 73 23.71 -3.21 5.03
N PHE A 74 22.41 -3.45 5.19
CA PHE A 74 21.56 -4.02 4.14
C PHE A 74 20.97 -2.97 3.21
N GLY A 75 21.30 -1.68 3.40
CA GLY A 75 20.87 -0.59 2.53
C GLY A 75 19.57 0.09 2.93
N PHE A 76 18.96 -0.30 4.05
CA PHE A 76 17.77 0.38 4.58
C PHE A 76 18.13 1.73 5.19
N LYS A 77 17.19 2.68 5.09
CA LYS A 77 17.31 4.04 5.63
C LYS A 77 16.13 4.39 6.51
N ASN A 78 16.30 5.42 7.33
CA ASN A 78 15.20 6.00 8.09
C ASN A 78 14.10 6.48 7.13
N ASN A 79 12.86 6.26 7.52
CA ASN A 79 11.66 6.53 6.76
C ASN A 79 11.39 5.60 5.56
N ASP A 80 12.16 4.53 5.40
CA ASP A 80 11.93 3.58 4.33
C ASP A 80 10.64 2.79 4.54
N PRO A 81 9.83 2.66 3.47
CA PRO A 81 8.75 1.70 3.44
C PRO A 81 9.31 0.30 3.15
N ILE A 82 8.82 -0.68 3.90
CA ILE A 82 9.21 -2.07 3.74
C ILE A 82 7.98 -2.97 3.59
N TYR A 83 8.17 -4.11 2.95
CA TYR A 83 7.21 -5.21 2.98
C TYR A 83 7.81 -6.38 3.76
N VAL A 84 7.03 -6.95 4.67
CA VAL A 84 7.39 -8.10 5.50
C VAL A 84 6.74 -9.34 4.92
N TYR A 85 7.53 -10.40 4.71
CA TYR A 85 7.09 -11.70 4.24
C TYR A 85 7.43 -12.79 5.24
N SER A 86 6.62 -13.83 5.25
CA SER A 86 6.89 -15.06 6.01
C SER A 86 6.88 -14.91 7.53
N SER A 87 6.32 -13.83 8.06
CA SER A 87 5.96 -13.76 9.47
C SER A 87 4.64 -14.50 9.73
N TYR A 88 4.26 -14.74 10.98
CA TYR A 88 2.95 -15.32 11.30
C TYR A 88 1.83 -14.28 11.30
N ARG A 89 2.13 -13.05 11.76
CA ARG A 89 1.13 -12.03 12.05
C ARG A 89 1.49 -10.66 11.53
N ASN A 90 2.73 -10.46 11.06
CA ASN A 90 3.25 -9.15 10.69
C ASN A 90 3.48 -8.97 9.19
N ASP A 91 3.05 -9.91 8.35
CA ASP A 91 3.15 -9.77 6.90
C ASP A 91 2.43 -8.51 6.44
N GLY A 92 3.00 -7.84 5.45
CA GLY A 92 2.45 -6.64 4.86
C GLY A 92 3.36 -5.42 4.93
N TYR A 93 2.82 -4.30 4.49
CA TYR A 93 3.54 -3.03 4.50
C TYR A 93 3.79 -2.54 5.92
N LYS A 94 5.02 -2.05 6.14
CA LYS A 94 5.42 -1.31 7.32
C LYS A 94 6.25 -0.10 6.87
N LYS A 95 6.43 0.84 7.76
CA LYS A 95 7.32 1.98 7.54
C LYS A 95 8.29 2.07 8.71
N ILE A 96 9.58 2.10 8.42
CA ILE A 96 10.61 2.33 9.42
C ILE A 96 10.70 3.84 9.66
N ASP A 97 10.45 4.31 10.86
CA ASP A 97 10.70 5.72 11.21
C ASP A 97 12.19 5.98 11.43
N SER A 98 12.82 5.08 12.16
CA SER A 98 14.25 5.10 12.45
C SER A 98 14.74 3.71 12.85
N PHE A 99 16.05 3.53 12.90
CA PHE A 99 16.63 2.34 13.49
C PHE A 99 17.89 2.68 14.29
N LEU A 100 18.16 1.85 15.27
CA LEU A 100 19.38 1.88 16.07
C LEU A 100 20.00 0.48 15.98
N THR A 101 21.11 0.36 15.27
CA THR A 101 21.77 -0.91 14.99
C THR A 101 20.78 -1.94 14.40
N ASN A 102 20.43 -2.96 15.15
CA ASN A 102 19.55 -4.05 14.71
C ASN A 102 18.08 -3.87 15.10
N ILE A 103 17.70 -2.75 15.74
CA ILE A 103 16.32 -2.46 16.14
C ILE A 103 15.74 -1.39 15.23
N ALA A 104 14.69 -1.71 14.49
CA ALA A 104 13.92 -0.76 13.72
C ALA A 104 12.67 -0.34 14.50
N TYR A 105 12.44 0.95 14.60
CA TYR A 105 11.21 1.56 15.14
C TYR A 105 10.23 1.74 14.00
N VAL A 106 9.09 1.08 14.11
CA VAL A 106 8.04 1.11 13.09
C VAL A 106 7.12 2.29 13.34
N ASN A 107 6.70 2.96 12.29
CA ASN A 107 5.74 4.06 12.37
C ASN A 107 4.43 3.60 13.02
N THR A 108 3.87 4.41 13.89
CA THR A 108 2.66 4.09 14.68
C THR A 108 1.40 3.86 13.83
N ALA A 109 1.39 4.30 12.56
CA ALA A 109 0.32 3.96 11.62
C ALA A 109 0.34 2.49 11.20
N TYR A 110 1.47 1.78 11.41
CA TYR A 110 1.67 0.36 11.10
C TYR A 110 2.02 -0.37 12.38
N SER A 111 1.03 -0.83 13.10
CA SER A 111 1.27 -1.60 14.32
C SER A 111 1.93 -2.94 14.01
N VAL A 112 2.81 -3.38 14.90
CA VAL A 112 3.32 -4.75 14.91
C VAL A 112 2.62 -5.55 16.01
N ILE A 113 2.55 -6.86 15.83
CA ILE A 113 1.99 -7.80 16.79
C ILE A 113 3.15 -8.60 17.38
N ASP A 114 3.12 -8.86 18.68
CA ASP A 114 4.17 -9.63 19.35
C ASP A 114 4.39 -10.97 18.67
N GLU A 115 5.62 -11.17 18.24
CA GLU A 115 6.06 -12.37 17.56
C GLU A 115 7.54 -12.59 17.86
N SER A 116 7.87 -13.76 18.39
CA SER A 116 9.25 -14.18 18.56
C SER A 116 9.37 -15.63 18.14
N PHE A 117 10.30 -15.92 17.26
CA PHE A 117 10.62 -17.29 16.91
C PHE A 117 11.80 -17.76 17.78
N PRO A 118 11.68 -18.91 18.40
CA PRO A 118 12.85 -19.58 18.94
C PRO A 118 13.84 -19.81 17.79
N THR A 119 15.08 -19.48 18.00
CA THR A 119 16.17 -19.66 17.03
C THR A 119 16.24 -21.08 16.45
N ASN A 120 15.68 -22.05 17.16
CA ASN A 120 15.66 -23.46 16.80
C ASN A 120 14.66 -23.85 15.70
N LEU A 121 13.74 -22.98 15.30
CA LEU A 121 12.75 -23.29 14.26
C LEU A 121 13.17 -22.85 12.85
N GLY A 122 14.34 -22.21 12.71
CA GLY A 122 14.93 -21.87 11.40
C GLY A 122 14.04 -21.00 10.50
N ARG A 123 12.99 -20.36 11.05
CA ARG A 123 12.11 -19.56 10.24
C ARG A 123 12.75 -18.22 9.93
N VAL A 124 12.87 -17.97 8.65
CA VAL A 124 13.47 -16.76 8.11
C VAL A 124 12.34 -15.83 7.66
N ILE A 125 12.40 -14.59 8.14
CA ILE A 125 11.51 -13.52 7.74
C ILE A 125 12.24 -12.69 6.69
N THR A 126 11.55 -12.35 5.62
CA THR A 126 12.09 -11.49 4.56
C THR A 126 11.56 -10.07 4.74
N PHE A 127 12.48 -9.11 4.77
CA PHE A 127 12.17 -7.68 4.72
C PHE A 127 12.70 -7.15 3.39
N ALA A 128 11.83 -6.52 2.61
CA ALA A 128 12.19 -5.95 1.32
C ALA A 128 11.82 -4.47 1.27
N LEU A 129 12.69 -3.63 0.73
CA LEU A 129 12.40 -2.22 0.47
C LEU A 129 11.28 -2.11 -0.56
N VAL A 130 10.30 -1.24 -0.29
CA VAL A 130 9.20 -0.96 -1.20
C VAL A 130 9.47 0.32 -1.98
N TYR A 131 9.28 0.25 -3.29
CA TYR A 131 9.40 1.40 -4.17
C TYR A 131 8.22 1.49 -5.12
N PHE A 132 7.43 2.56 -5.00
CA PHE A 132 6.35 2.84 -5.94
C PHE A 132 6.83 3.83 -7.01
N PRO A 133 6.86 3.42 -8.30
CA PRO A 133 7.12 4.34 -9.40
C PRO A 133 6.16 5.53 -9.40
N ILE A 134 6.62 6.68 -9.88
CA ILE A 134 5.83 7.92 -9.82
C ILE A 134 4.52 7.82 -10.61
N ASP A 135 4.53 7.13 -11.73
CA ASP A 135 3.33 6.90 -12.53
C ASP A 135 2.31 5.98 -11.83
N VAL A 136 2.76 4.98 -11.05
CA VAL A 136 1.87 4.21 -10.16
C VAL A 136 1.24 5.13 -9.13
N LYS A 137 2.02 6.03 -8.51
CA LYS A 137 1.49 7.01 -7.55
C LYS A 137 0.46 7.94 -8.19
N MET A 138 0.71 8.39 -9.41
CA MET A 138 -0.24 9.25 -10.16
C MET A 138 -1.56 8.51 -10.43
N VAL A 139 -1.49 7.27 -10.88
CA VAL A 139 -2.71 6.46 -11.10
C VAL A 139 -3.43 6.18 -9.78
N CYS A 140 -2.71 5.92 -8.70
CA CYS A 140 -3.31 5.77 -7.38
C CYS A 140 -4.04 7.05 -6.93
N ALA A 141 -3.50 8.22 -7.22
CA ALA A 141 -4.18 9.48 -6.96
C ALA A 141 -5.46 9.65 -7.79
N GLU A 142 -5.46 9.24 -9.07
CA GLU A 142 -6.68 9.19 -9.91
C GLU A 142 -7.74 8.22 -9.33
N MET A 143 -7.31 7.05 -8.85
CA MET A 143 -8.21 6.08 -8.21
C MET A 143 -8.85 6.65 -6.94
N ILE A 144 -8.09 7.37 -6.13
CA ILE A 144 -8.59 8.05 -4.92
C ILE A 144 -9.57 9.16 -5.30
N ALA A 145 -9.25 9.95 -6.33
CA ALA A 145 -10.16 10.97 -6.85
C ALA A 145 -11.47 10.36 -7.33
N TYR A 146 -11.41 9.25 -8.03
CA TYR A 146 -12.58 8.49 -8.46
C TYR A 146 -13.42 8.02 -7.26
N ASP A 147 -12.78 7.45 -6.23
CA ASP A 147 -13.45 6.97 -5.03
C ASP A 147 -14.10 8.12 -4.23
N TYR A 148 -13.52 9.30 -4.27
CA TYR A 148 -14.03 10.47 -3.56
C TYR A 148 -15.16 11.17 -4.32
N ASP A 149 -14.96 11.49 -5.61
CA ASP A 149 -15.85 12.37 -6.36
C ASP A 149 -16.93 11.63 -7.14
N ILE A 150 -16.61 10.47 -7.70
CA ILE A 150 -17.45 9.80 -8.68
C ILE A 150 -18.22 8.63 -8.08
N ARG A 151 -17.53 7.75 -7.36
CA ARG A 151 -18.17 6.54 -6.81
C ARG A 151 -19.36 6.84 -5.89
N PRO A 152 -19.33 7.84 -4.99
CA PRO A 152 -20.48 8.14 -4.12
C PRO A 152 -21.72 8.63 -4.88
N LYS A 153 -21.54 9.21 -6.07
CA LYS A 153 -22.63 9.70 -6.91
C LYS A 153 -23.30 8.60 -7.73
N ARG A 154 -22.67 7.43 -7.81
CA ARG A 154 -23.18 6.26 -8.52
C ARG A 154 -24.03 5.41 -7.60
N SER A 155 -25.28 5.22 -7.92
CA SER A 155 -26.14 4.26 -7.23
C SER A 155 -25.86 2.86 -7.77
N ALA A 156 -25.56 1.92 -6.88
CA ALA A 156 -25.30 0.53 -7.26
C ALA A 156 -26.55 -0.04 -7.99
N GLY A 157 -26.33 -0.61 -9.18
CA GLY A 157 -27.38 -1.26 -9.97
C GLY A 157 -28.18 -0.33 -10.89
N ILE A 158 -27.96 0.99 -10.84
CA ILE A 158 -28.63 1.94 -11.75
C ILE A 158 -27.76 2.10 -13.00
N LYS A 159 -28.25 1.61 -14.15
CA LYS A 159 -27.58 1.77 -15.45
C LYS A 159 -27.90 3.11 -16.13
N SER A 160 -29.05 3.70 -15.81
CA SER A 160 -29.44 5.00 -16.34
C SER A 160 -30.35 5.72 -15.35
N ARG A 161 -30.31 7.03 -15.34
CA ARG A 161 -31.22 7.90 -14.59
C ARG A 161 -31.76 8.95 -15.53
N SER A 162 -33.09 9.11 -15.56
CA SER A 162 -33.73 10.15 -16.33
C SER A 162 -34.49 11.09 -15.38
N LEU A 163 -34.28 12.38 -15.55
CA LEU A 163 -34.99 13.45 -14.81
C LEU A 163 -35.47 14.45 -15.85
N GLY A 164 -36.73 14.30 -16.32
CA GLY A 164 -37.27 15.10 -17.39
C GLY A 164 -36.47 14.96 -18.71
N PRO A 165 -36.02 16.06 -19.32
CA PRO A 165 -35.24 16.02 -20.56
C PRO A 165 -33.77 15.62 -20.37
N LEU A 166 -33.31 15.50 -19.11
CA LEU A 166 -31.94 15.10 -18.80
C LEU A 166 -31.90 13.58 -18.58
N SER A 167 -31.11 12.89 -19.37
CA SER A 167 -30.83 11.46 -19.22
C SER A 167 -29.32 11.24 -19.02
N GLU A 168 -28.96 10.58 -17.94
CA GLU A 168 -27.62 10.13 -17.67
C GLU A 168 -27.57 8.62 -17.80
N SER A 169 -26.71 8.10 -18.64
CA SER A 169 -26.43 6.66 -18.72
C SER A 169 -25.05 6.36 -18.13
N TYR A 170 -24.96 5.32 -17.32
CA TYR A 170 -23.71 4.87 -16.72
C TYR A 170 -23.29 3.58 -17.40
N ASP A 171 -22.20 3.63 -18.14
CA ASP A 171 -21.58 2.41 -18.67
C ASP A 171 -20.87 1.69 -17.51
N THR A 172 -21.32 0.47 -17.22
CA THR A 172 -20.73 -0.41 -16.20
C THR A 172 -19.96 -1.58 -16.81
N SER A 173 -19.92 -1.68 -18.14
CA SER A 173 -19.32 -2.83 -18.86
C SER A 173 -17.80 -2.87 -18.76
N GLY A 174 -17.15 -1.73 -18.49
CA GLY A 174 -15.69 -1.60 -18.37
C GLY A 174 -15.16 -1.48 -16.95
N PHE A 175 -15.93 -1.92 -15.93
CA PHE A 175 -15.45 -1.80 -14.54
C PHE A 175 -14.82 -3.11 -14.05
N ASN A 176 -13.57 -3.03 -13.63
CA ASN A 176 -12.88 -4.12 -12.96
C ASN A 176 -12.40 -3.62 -11.58
N PHE A 177 -12.55 -4.42 -10.54
CA PHE A 177 -12.27 -4.01 -9.15
C PHE A 177 -12.99 -2.73 -8.69
N GLY A 178 -14.05 -2.31 -9.40
CA GLY A 178 -14.81 -1.11 -9.13
C GLY A 178 -14.22 0.18 -9.68
N TYR A 179 -13.23 0.12 -10.55
CA TYR A 179 -12.63 1.26 -11.27
C TYR A 179 -12.85 1.16 -12.77
N PRO A 180 -12.89 2.29 -13.49
CA PRO A 180 -12.90 2.32 -14.94
C PRO A 180 -11.69 1.61 -15.53
N GLN A 181 -11.89 0.88 -16.63
CA GLN A 181 -10.82 0.14 -17.28
C GLN A 181 -9.67 1.07 -17.73
N GLU A 182 -9.98 2.28 -18.16
CA GLU A 182 -8.98 3.29 -18.56
C GLU A 182 -7.96 3.62 -17.46
N ILE A 183 -8.40 3.63 -16.19
CA ILE A 183 -7.50 3.83 -15.05
C ILE A 183 -6.65 2.58 -14.85
N LEU A 184 -7.25 1.39 -14.97
CA LEU A 184 -6.56 0.13 -14.71
C LEU A 184 -5.55 -0.22 -15.79
N ASP A 185 -5.82 0.14 -17.06
CA ASP A 185 -4.92 -0.10 -18.20
C ASP A 185 -3.55 0.58 -17.99
N LYS A 186 -3.53 1.73 -17.31
CA LYS A 186 -2.28 2.42 -16.94
C LYS A 186 -1.40 1.60 -16.00
N LEU A 187 -2.00 0.67 -15.24
CA LEU A 187 -1.31 -0.19 -14.28
C LEU A 187 -0.96 -1.56 -14.84
N GLU A 188 -1.48 -1.94 -16.02
CA GLU A 188 -1.34 -3.30 -16.58
C GLU A 188 0.13 -3.73 -16.70
N ARG A 189 1.04 -2.82 -17.06
CA ARG A 189 2.49 -3.09 -17.15
C ARG A 189 3.14 -3.49 -15.83
N TYR A 190 2.49 -3.21 -14.71
CA TYR A 190 2.99 -3.55 -13.37
C TYR A 190 2.37 -4.83 -12.83
N ARG A 191 1.44 -5.44 -13.57
CA ARG A 191 0.82 -6.69 -13.18
C ARG A 191 1.79 -7.84 -13.36
N LEU A 192 2.06 -8.58 -12.27
CA LEU A 192 2.84 -9.80 -12.32
C LEU A 192 1.95 -11.00 -12.62
N VAL A 193 2.38 -11.80 -13.59
CA VAL A 193 1.70 -13.07 -13.92
C VAL A 193 2.01 -14.08 -12.82
N ARG A 194 0.99 -14.69 -12.24
CA ARG A 194 1.19 -15.87 -11.39
C ARG A 194 1.56 -17.04 -12.28
N LEU A 195 2.77 -17.53 -12.13
CA LEU A 195 3.12 -18.85 -12.63
C LEU A 195 2.54 -19.87 -11.65
N ASN A 196 1.49 -20.57 -12.05
CA ASN A 196 0.90 -21.66 -11.28
C ASN A 196 1.79 -22.90 -11.37
#